data_055a0a83f9a88ee1d9edf34958ed1896
#
_entry.id   055a0a83f9a88ee1d9edf34958ed1896
#
_cell.length_a   1.000
_cell.length_b   1.000
_cell.length_c   1.000
_cell.angle_alpha   90.00
_cell.angle_beta   90.00
_cell.angle_gamma   90.00
#
_symmetry.space_group_name_H-M   'P 1'
#
loop_
_entity.id
_entity.type
_entity.pdbx_description
1 polymer ?
#
loop_
_entity_poly.entity_id
_entity_poly.type
_entity_poly.pdbx_seq_one_letter_code
_entity_poly.pdbx_strand_id
1 'polypeptide(L)'
;MADEVTLMLEFQAGAPSSVRVRIALAEKGVKYDVYSEQNPRDEITNLLLQMNSVSKQLPTLIHNGRPVCESLIIVQYVDDVWKGKAPLLPSDPYQRAQSRFWADFIDKKVRMHGNWTFQGLLF
;
A
#
# COMPACT_ATOMS: atom_id res chain seq x y z
N MET A 1 15.82 11.00 -15.06
CA MET A 1 14.91 10.00 -15.60
C MET A 1 13.64 9.92 -14.74
N ALA A 2 12.53 9.64 -15.36
CA ALA A 2 11.28 9.49 -14.63
C ALA A 2 11.30 8.21 -13.81
N ASP A 3 10.68 8.26 -12.64
CA ASP A 3 10.49 7.08 -11.82
C ASP A 3 9.53 6.10 -12.50
N GLU A 4 9.84 4.83 -12.40
CA GLU A 4 8.91 3.77 -12.77
C GLU A 4 8.22 3.28 -11.51
N VAL A 5 6.91 3.50 -11.46
CA VAL A 5 6.11 3.13 -10.29
C VAL A 5 5.00 2.21 -10.74
N THR A 6 4.95 1.03 -10.15
CA THR A 6 3.92 0.04 -10.43
C THR A 6 3.29 -0.40 -9.12
N LEU A 7 1.98 -0.45 -9.08
CA LEU A 7 1.25 -0.92 -7.93
C LEU A 7 0.54 -2.23 -8.28
N MET A 8 0.88 -3.27 -7.54
CA MET A 8 0.24 -4.57 -7.69
C MET A 8 -0.91 -4.67 -6.70
N LEU A 9 -2.10 -4.92 -7.21
CA LEU A 9 -3.33 -4.93 -6.42
C LEU A 9 -4.06 -6.26 -6.58
N GLU A 10 -4.97 -6.52 -5.65
CA GLU A 10 -5.92 -7.62 -5.76
C GLU A 10 -6.87 -7.38 -6.93
N PHE A 11 -7.48 -8.46 -7.39
CA PHE A 11 -8.47 -8.40 -8.47
C PHE A 11 -9.56 -7.36 -8.17
N GLN A 12 -10.06 -7.37 -6.96
CA GLN A 12 -11.00 -6.36 -6.50
C GLN A 12 -10.23 -5.31 -5.70
N ALA A 13 -9.87 -4.24 -6.34
CA ALA A 13 -8.99 -3.22 -5.77
C ALA A 13 -9.66 -2.36 -4.71
N GLY A 14 -10.76 -2.84 -4.12
CA GLY A 14 -11.47 -2.12 -3.07
C GLY A 14 -11.03 -2.49 -1.66
N ALA A 15 -10.07 -3.38 -1.50
CA ALA A 15 -9.58 -3.73 -0.18
C ALA A 15 -9.01 -2.51 0.54
N PRO A 16 -9.28 -2.33 1.83
CA PRO A 16 -8.84 -1.14 2.57
C PRO A 16 -7.34 -0.88 2.46
N SER A 17 -6.53 -1.92 2.48
CA SER A 17 -5.09 -1.77 2.39
C SER A 17 -4.65 -1.22 1.03
N SER A 18 -5.29 -1.66 -0.05
CA SER A 18 -4.98 -1.16 -1.39
C SER A 18 -5.48 0.26 -1.60
N VAL A 19 -6.67 0.57 -1.08
CA VAL A 19 -7.23 1.93 -1.17
C VAL A 19 -6.33 2.93 -0.46
N ARG A 20 -5.81 2.57 0.70
CA ARG A 20 -4.89 3.40 1.48
C ARG A 20 -3.67 3.82 0.66
N VAL A 21 -3.08 2.87 -0.05
CA VAL A 21 -1.91 3.15 -0.90
C VAL A 21 -2.28 4.03 -2.08
N ARG A 22 -3.42 3.75 -2.70
CA ARG A 22 -3.89 4.53 -3.84
C ARG A 22 -4.16 5.99 -3.45
N ILE A 23 -4.73 6.20 -2.28
CA ILE A 23 -4.95 7.56 -1.76
C ILE A 23 -3.62 8.27 -1.56
N ALA A 24 -2.64 7.58 -0.96
CA ALA A 24 -1.33 8.18 -0.73
C ALA A 24 -0.66 8.61 -2.04
N LEU A 25 -0.70 7.74 -3.04
CA LEU A 25 -0.12 8.06 -4.35
C LEU A 25 -0.86 9.22 -5.02
N ALA A 26 -2.19 9.25 -4.90
CA ALA A 26 -3.00 10.34 -5.46
C ALA A 26 -2.67 11.67 -4.80
N GLU A 27 -2.55 11.70 -3.48
CA GLU A 27 -2.20 12.91 -2.74
C GLU A 27 -0.84 13.45 -3.15
N LYS A 28 0.09 12.56 -3.46
CA LYS A 28 1.42 12.96 -3.92
C LYS A 28 1.48 13.29 -5.41
N GLY A 29 0.39 13.06 -6.14
CA GLY A 29 0.36 13.30 -7.58
C GLY A 29 1.28 12.36 -8.36
N VAL A 30 1.53 11.17 -7.85
CA VAL A 30 2.42 10.21 -8.47
C VAL A 30 1.66 9.42 -9.53
N LYS A 31 2.25 9.33 -10.71
CA LYS A 31 1.72 8.48 -11.76
C LYS A 31 2.28 7.08 -11.60
N TYR A 32 1.42 6.08 -11.77
CA TYR A 32 1.82 4.70 -11.61
C TYR A 32 0.98 3.79 -12.49
N ASP A 33 1.58 2.67 -12.86
CA ASP A 33 0.87 1.61 -13.55
C ASP A 33 0.28 0.65 -12.54
N VAL A 34 -0.81 -0.01 -12.92
CA VAL A 34 -1.49 -0.95 -12.04
C VAL A 34 -1.44 -2.35 -12.67
N TYR A 35 -1.00 -3.32 -11.88
CA TYR A 35 -1.20 -4.72 -12.19
C TYR A 35 -2.22 -5.28 -11.21
N SER A 36 -3.30 -5.82 -11.77
CA SER A 36 -4.37 -6.39 -10.99
C SER A 36 -4.36 -7.91 -11.13
N GLU A 37 -4.59 -8.59 -10.04
CA GLU A 37 -4.62 -10.05 -10.01
C GLU A 37 -5.95 -10.56 -10.58
N GLN A 38 -6.12 -10.40 -11.90
CA GLN A 38 -7.32 -10.88 -12.58
C GLN A 38 -7.23 -12.35 -12.95
N ASN A 39 -6.01 -12.82 -13.15
CA ASN A 39 -5.79 -14.18 -13.60
C ASN A 39 -4.56 -14.73 -12.88
N PRO A 40 -4.76 -15.66 -11.93
CA PRO A 40 -3.66 -16.17 -11.11
C PRO A 40 -2.58 -16.91 -11.89
N ARG A 41 -2.81 -17.22 -13.17
CA ARG A 41 -1.81 -17.88 -14.00
C ARG A 41 -0.93 -16.92 -14.76
N ASP A 42 -1.18 -15.63 -14.60
CA ASP A 42 -0.53 -14.60 -15.39
C ASP A 42 0.80 -14.16 -14.81
N GLU A 43 1.42 -13.27 -15.56
CA GLU A 43 2.69 -12.65 -15.20
C GLU A 43 2.67 -12.04 -13.82
N ILE A 44 1.50 -11.56 -13.37
CA ILE A 44 1.42 -10.90 -12.07
C ILE A 44 1.75 -11.85 -10.92
N THR A 45 1.32 -13.11 -11.02
CA THR A 45 1.63 -14.09 -9.98
C THR A 45 3.12 -14.36 -9.93
N ASN A 46 3.74 -14.54 -11.10
CA ASN A 46 5.18 -14.75 -11.17
C ASN A 46 5.94 -13.52 -10.70
N LEU A 47 5.49 -12.33 -11.11
CA LEU A 47 6.12 -11.09 -10.71
C LEU A 47 6.00 -10.90 -9.19
N LEU A 48 4.84 -11.19 -8.63
CA LEU A 48 4.62 -11.11 -7.19
C LEU A 48 5.56 -12.05 -6.43
N LEU A 49 5.72 -13.27 -6.90
CA LEU A 49 6.63 -14.23 -6.28
C LEU A 49 8.08 -13.77 -6.33
N GLN A 50 8.48 -13.11 -7.40
CA GLN A 50 9.83 -12.56 -7.54
C GLN A 50 10.03 -11.34 -6.65
N MET A 51 9.04 -10.46 -6.62
CA MET A 51 9.17 -9.17 -5.95
C MET A 51 8.83 -9.22 -4.46
N ASN A 52 7.99 -10.17 -4.06
CA ASN A 52 7.55 -10.27 -2.68
C ASN A 52 7.53 -11.72 -2.24
N SER A 53 8.71 -12.34 -2.24
CA SER A 53 8.85 -13.76 -1.91
C SER A 53 8.58 -14.05 -0.44
N VAL A 54 8.69 -13.05 0.43
CA VAL A 54 8.51 -13.22 1.86
C VAL A 54 7.03 -13.20 2.24
N SER A 55 6.33 -12.12 1.95
CA SER A 55 4.94 -12.00 2.37
C SER A 55 3.94 -12.49 1.32
N LYS A 56 4.30 -12.38 0.04
CA LYS A 56 3.44 -12.79 -1.09
C LYS A 56 2.05 -12.18 -1.01
N GLN A 57 1.95 -10.96 -0.49
CA GLN A 57 0.69 -10.29 -0.28
C GLN A 57 0.60 -9.01 -1.10
N LEU A 58 -0.62 -8.62 -1.38
CA LEU A 58 -0.94 -7.36 -2.05
C LEU A 58 -1.53 -6.40 -1.03
N PRO A 59 -1.36 -5.10 -1.19
CA PRO A 59 -0.66 -4.45 -2.30
C PRO A 59 0.86 -4.54 -2.17
N THR A 60 1.54 -4.47 -3.30
CA THR A 60 3.00 -4.35 -3.36
C THR A 60 3.31 -3.21 -4.32
N LEU A 61 4.14 -2.27 -3.88
CA LEU A 61 4.61 -1.18 -4.72
C LEU A 61 5.98 -1.54 -5.28
N ILE A 62 6.14 -1.35 -6.59
CA ILE A 62 7.44 -1.56 -7.22
C ILE A 62 7.91 -0.20 -7.72
N HIS A 63 9.00 0.27 -7.14
CA HIS A 63 9.57 1.56 -7.48
C HIS A 63 10.97 1.35 -8.05
N ASN A 64 11.10 1.65 -9.33
CA ASN A 64 12.37 1.46 -10.06
C ASN A 64 12.90 0.04 -9.87
N GLY A 65 12.03 -0.95 -9.98
CA GLY A 65 12.38 -2.37 -9.87
C GLY A 65 12.52 -2.89 -8.46
N ARG A 66 12.31 -2.07 -7.43
CA ARG A 66 12.45 -2.48 -6.04
C ARG A 66 11.08 -2.60 -5.38
N PRO A 67 10.78 -3.73 -4.75
CA PRO A 67 9.48 -3.92 -4.12
C PRO A 67 9.42 -3.32 -2.72
N VAL A 68 8.29 -2.72 -2.40
CA VAL A 68 7.96 -2.27 -1.06
C VAL A 68 6.64 -2.93 -0.69
N CYS A 69 6.62 -3.62 0.44
CA CYS A 69 5.51 -4.45 0.86
C CYS A 69 4.88 -3.89 2.13
N GLU A 70 3.64 -4.29 2.40
CA GLU A 70 2.83 -3.86 3.53
C GLU A 70 2.32 -2.44 3.35
N SER A 71 0.99 -2.29 3.35
CA SER A 71 0.36 -1.03 2.98
C SER A 71 0.78 0.15 3.84
N LEU A 72 0.93 -0.04 5.15
CA LEU A 72 1.36 1.07 6.02
C LEU A 72 2.80 1.47 5.76
N ILE A 73 3.65 0.50 5.43
CA ILE A 73 5.04 0.78 5.08
C ILE A 73 5.10 1.48 3.72
N ILE A 74 4.28 1.04 2.78
CA ILE A 74 4.21 1.68 1.46
C ILE A 74 3.81 3.14 1.59
N VAL A 75 2.80 3.44 2.41
CA VAL A 75 2.35 4.82 2.62
C VAL A 75 3.49 5.69 3.17
N GLN A 76 4.23 5.18 4.15
CA GLN A 76 5.36 5.90 4.71
C GLN A 76 6.48 6.09 3.69
N TYR A 77 6.75 5.06 2.90
CA TYR A 77 7.75 5.14 1.83
C TYR A 77 7.37 6.21 0.79
N VAL A 78 6.11 6.23 0.39
CA VAL A 78 5.60 7.22 -0.55
C VAL A 78 5.77 8.63 0.00
N ASP A 79 5.47 8.82 1.28
CA ASP A 79 5.66 10.10 1.94
C ASP A 79 7.13 10.53 1.97
N ASP A 80 8.02 9.58 2.23
CA ASP A 80 9.46 9.85 2.30
C ASP A 80 10.07 10.17 0.93
N VAL A 81 9.61 9.51 -0.12
CA VAL A 81 10.18 9.69 -1.47
C VAL A 81 9.68 10.98 -2.11
N TRP A 82 8.40 11.27 -2.02
CA TRP A 82 7.80 12.44 -2.67
C TRP A 82 7.49 13.53 -1.66
N LYS A 83 8.54 14.00 -0.98
CA LYS A 83 8.43 14.98 0.12
C LYS A 83 7.92 16.35 -0.31
N GLY A 84 8.15 16.72 -1.54
CA GLY A 84 7.78 18.04 -2.05
C GLY A 84 6.29 18.25 -2.26
N LYS A 85 5.51 17.22 -2.10
CA LYS A 85 4.06 17.27 -2.22
C LYS A 85 3.41 17.21 -0.85
N ALA A 86 2.08 17.16 -0.81
CA ALA A 86 1.32 17.16 0.45
C ALA A 86 1.89 16.14 1.43
N PRO A 87 2.37 16.57 2.61
CA PRO A 87 2.90 15.62 3.58
C PRO A 87 1.77 14.76 4.16
N LEU A 88 2.05 13.46 4.29
CA LEU A 88 1.09 12.50 4.84
C LEU A 88 1.31 12.30 6.33
N LEU A 89 2.55 12.45 6.78
CA LEU A 89 2.91 12.32 8.18
C LEU A 89 3.47 13.65 8.68
N PRO A 90 3.25 13.95 9.98
CA PRO A 90 3.84 15.15 10.58
C PRO A 90 5.35 15.08 10.53
N SER A 91 6.01 16.24 10.47
CA SER A 91 7.47 16.30 10.50
C SER A 91 8.03 16.16 11.91
N ASP A 92 7.27 16.55 12.92
CA ASP A 92 7.70 16.43 14.31
C ASP A 92 7.82 14.96 14.72
N PRO A 93 8.96 14.54 15.27
CA PRO A 93 9.17 13.11 15.58
C PRO A 93 8.13 12.50 16.51
N TYR A 94 7.69 13.23 17.52
CA TYR A 94 6.70 12.71 18.45
C TYR A 94 5.35 12.54 17.76
N GLN A 95 4.93 13.55 17.00
CA GLN A 95 3.68 13.48 16.26
C GLN A 95 3.72 12.39 15.20
N ARG A 96 4.88 12.18 14.55
CA ARG A 96 5.04 11.07 13.61
C ARG A 96 4.86 9.72 14.30
N ALA A 97 5.45 9.59 15.48
CA ALA A 97 5.30 8.36 16.26
C ALA A 97 3.84 8.12 16.63
N GLN A 98 3.14 9.17 17.04
CA GLN A 98 1.71 9.06 17.37
C GLN A 98 0.89 8.67 16.13
N SER A 99 1.17 9.26 15.00
CA SER A 99 0.48 8.91 13.76
C SER A 99 0.70 7.45 13.39
N ARG A 100 1.93 6.97 13.52
CA ARG A 100 2.26 5.58 13.24
C ARG A 100 1.58 4.63 14.22
N PHE A 101 1.52 5.03 15.49
CA PHE A 101 0.84 4.25 16.51
C PHE A 101 -0.63 4.06 16.17
N TRP A 102 -1.31 5.15 15.85
CA TRP A 102 -2.75 5.07 15.56
C TRP A 102 -3.03 4.32 14.27
N ALA A 103 -2.19 4.50 13.26
CA ALA A 103 -2.34 3.75 12.01
C ALA A 103 -2.19 2.25 12.25
N ASP A 104 -1.19 1.86 13.02
CA ASP A 104 -0.96 0.48 13.36
C ASP A 104 -2.09 -0.10 14.22
N PHE A 105 -2.55 0.68 15.19
CA PHE A 105 -3.64 0.26 16.06
C PHE A 105 -4.91 0.00 15.27
N ILE A 106 -5.28 0.93 14.38
CA ILE A 106 -6.47 0.78 13.54
C ILE A 106 -6.33 -0.42 12.62
N ASP A 107 -5.15 -0.58 12.03
CA ASP A 107 -4.89 -1.69 11.12
C ASP A 107 -5.04 -3.03 11.83
N LYS A 108 -4.53 -3.14 13.05
CA LYS A 108 -4.66 -4.34 13.86
C LYS A 108 -6.11 -4.61 14.25
N LYS A 109 -6.86 -3.56 14.57
CA LYS A 109 -8.28 -3.70 14.88
C LYS A 109 -9.06 -4.25 13.70
N VAL A 110 -8.78 -3.74 12.53
CA VAL A 110 -9.42 -4.20 11.31
C VAL A 110 -9.08 -5.66 11.05
N ARG A 111 -7.81 -6.05 11.22
CA ARG A 111 -7.37 -7.42 11.02
C ARG A 111 -7.88 -8.39 12.06
N MET A 112 -7.96 -7.94 13.31
CA MET A 112 -8.51 -8.77 14.38
C MET A 112 -9.92 -9.23 14.09
N HIS A 113 -10.65 -8.42 13.39
CA HIS A 113 -12.02 -8.72 13.00
C HIS A 113 -12.09 -9.14 11.54
N GLY A 114 -11.03 -9.70 11.01
CA GLY A 114 -10.88 -10.30 9.70
C GLY A 114 -12.08 -10.22 8.78
N ASN A 115 -12.86 -11.30 8.77
CA ASN A 115 -14.09 -11.34 7.99
C ASN A 115 -15.07 -10.26 8.41
N TRP A 116 -15.00 -9.85 9.66
CA TRP A 116 -15.80 -8.76 10.17
C TRP A 116 -15.52 -7.47 9.40
N THR A 117 -14.28 -7.27 8.98
CA THR A 117 -13.92 -6.07 8.25
C THR A 117 -14.81 -5.86 7.04
N PHE A 118 -15.02 -6.90 6.28
CA PHE A 118 -15.88 -6.79 5.11
C PHE A 118 -17.34 -6.80 5.48
N GLN A 119 -17.72 -7.68 6.37
CA GLN A 119 -19.10 -7.83 6.80
C GLN A 119 -19.47 -6.76 7.81
N GLY A 120 -18.57 -6.46 8.72
CA GLY A 120 -18.79 -5.48 9.76
C GLY A 120 -18.88 -4.05 9.24
N LEU A 121 -18.15 -3.73 8.18
CA LEU A 121 -18.31 -2.44 7.53
C LEU A 121 -19.60 -2.34 6.76
N LEU A 122 -20.16 -3.48 6.40
CA LEU A 122 -21.46 -3.54 5.71
C LEU A 122 -22.62 -3.56 6.70
N PHE A 123 -22.33 -3.82 7.93
CA PHE A 123 -23.30 -3.89 8.99
C PHE A 123 -23.04 -2.82 10.01
#